data_b0bc192d371d2770619b7121f560a6a0
#
_entry.id   b0bc192d371d2770619b7121f560a6a0
#
_cell.length_a   1.000
_cell.length_b   1.000
_cell.length_c   1.000
_cell.angle_alpha   90.00
_cell.angle_beta   90.00
_cell.angle_gamma   90.00
#
_symmetry.space_group_name_H-M   'P 1'
#
loop_
_entity.id
_entity.type
_entity.pdbx_description
1 polymer ?
#
loop_
_entity_poly.entity_id
_entity_poly.type
_entity_poly.pdbx_seq_one_letter_code
_entity_poly.pdbx_strand_id
1 'polypeptide(L)'
;MISLPLVSGGHKADEHGSSNKNETIASDWVTAGYTGKEVSINMVEQNMADDGVSVQGRYVGFGFNWDPRENEMRIGRVTPNSPADGVLQVGDLFLEVEGIKVSPENFGKLPFRGLPGETIGAVIDRSGQQMEISIARGTVRGEITKTQVLENMNSGDAESWPAKKFRIIEVLSKDNIVYVLSHATQTDDMVDLDFMAYTVTRFMFNENGKVVEVANLTEDRFVLEQTGYTITR
;
A
#
# COMPACT_ATOMS: atom_id res chain seq x y z
N MET A 1 -15.37 13.06 -64.45
CA MET A 1 -14.22 13.31 -63.55
C MET A 1 -14.74 13.99 -62.31
N ILE A 2 -14.86 13.23 -61.21
CA ILE A 2 -15.30 13.78 -59.93
C ILE A 2 -14.06 13.80 -59.05
N SER A 3 -13.64 15.00 -58.68
CA SER A 3 -12.52 15.24 -57.77
C SER A 3 -13.00 15.13 -56.31
N LEU A 4 -12.45 14.20 -55.53
CA LEU A 4 -12.61 14.11 -54.09
C LEU A 4 -11.57 14.99 -53.38
N PRO A 5 -11.96 15.74 -52.34
CA PRO A 5 -10.99 16.51 -51.57
C PRO A 5 -10.17 15.57 -50.61
N LEU A 6 -8.85 15.75 -50.59
CA LEU A 6 -7.99 15.18 -49.57
C LEU A 6 -8.31 15.83 -48.22
N VAL A 7 -8.76 15.02 -47.26
CA VAL A 7 -8.82 15.41 -45.86
C VAL A 7 -7.41 15.27 -45.30
N SER A 8 -6.77 16.38 -45.02
CA SER A 8 -5.52 16.46 -44.25
C SER A 8 -5.80 16.06 -42.82
N GLY A 9 -5.42 14.85 -42.44
CA GLY A 9 -5.42 14.41 -41.04
C GLY A 9 -4.30 15.12 -40.30
N GLY A 10 -4.67 16.06 -39.42
CA GLY A 10 -3.73 16.67 -38.48
C GLY A 10 -3.19 15.59 -37.54
N HIS A 11 -1.91 15.35 -37.58
CA HIS A 11 -1.22 14.49 -36.60
C HIS A 11 -1.25 15.20 -35.24
N LYS A 12 -1.82 14.56 -34.25
CA LYS A 12 -1.65 14.90 -32.83
C LYS A 12 -0.22 14.56 -32.42
N ALA A 13 0.68 15.54 -32.50
CA ALA A 13 2.08 15.38 -32.11
C ALA A 13 2.31 15.44 -30.59
N ASP A 14 1.29 15.81 -29.79
CA ASP A 14 1.43 16.08 -28.35
C ASP A 14 1.20 14.84 -27.45
N GLU A 15 0.50 13.81 -27.90
CA GLU A 15 0.22 12.61 -27.08
C GLU A 15 1.46 11.72 -26.87
N HIS A 16 2.40 11.68 -27.81
CA HIS A 16 3.61 10.86 -27.68
C HIS A 16 4.66 11.44 -26.72
N GLY A 17 4.74 12.77 -26.59
CA GLY A 17 5.68 13.43 -25.68
C GLY A 17 5.31 13.29 -24.20
N SER A 18 4.01 13.33 -23.90
CA SER A 18 3.48 13.17 -22.53
C SER A 18 3.59 11.72 -22.03
N SER A 19 3.28 10.74 -22.87
CA SER A 19 3.40 9.31 -22.56
C SER A 19 4.84 8.93 -22.19
N ASN A 20 5.82 9.36 -22.97
CA ASN A 20 7.23 9.07 -22.71
C ASN A 20 7.74 9.70 -21.40
N LYS A 21 7.28 10.91 -21.05
CA LYS A 21 7.66 11.54 -19.78
C LYS A 21 7.10 10.79 -18.56
N ASN A 22 5.84 10.37 -18.60
CA ASN A 22 5.20 9.62 -17.53
C ASN A 22 5.84 8.23 -17.35
N GLU A 23 6.20 7.56 -18.46
CA GLU A 23 6.94 6.28 -18.43
C GLU A 23 8.31 6.44 -17.78
N THR A 24 9.02 7.53 -18.07
CA THR A 24 10.31 7.84 -17.44
C THR A 24 10.14 8.05 -15.94
N ILE A 25 9.19 8.90 -15.51
CA ILE A 25 8.92 9.15 -14.08
C ILE A 25 8.54 7.84 -13.36
N ALA A 26 7.67 7.02 -13.95
CA ALA A 26 7.25 5.76 -13.37
C ALA A 26 8.43 4.77 -13.22
N SER A 27 9.27 4.66 -14.24
CA SER A 27 10.46 3.81 -14.22
C SER A 27 11.49 4.28 -13.19
N ASP A 28 11.75 5.58 -13.14
CA ASP A 28 12.65 6.18 -12.16
C ASP A 28 12.14 6.02 -10.74
N TRP A 29 10.82 6.15 -10.54
CA TRP A 29 10.18 5.92 -9.23
C TRP A 29 10.38 4.48 -8.74
N VAL A 30 10.09 3.49 -9.60
CA VAL A 30 10.29 2.08 -9.24
C VAL A 30 11.77 1.78 -9.00
N THR A 31 12.66 2.34 -9.83
CA THR A 31 14.12 2.20 -9.64
C THR A 31 14.57 2.80 -8.30
N ALA A 32 14.13 4.01 -7.98
CA ALA A 32 14.43 4.67 -6.70
C ALA A 32 13.99 3.80 -5.51
N GLY A 33 12.78 3.21 -5.59
CA GLY A 33 12.23 2.33 -4.56
C GLY A 33 13.09 1.12 -4.21
N TYR A 34 13.91 0.64 -5.13
CA TYR A 34 14.84 -0.47 -4.93
C TYR A 34 16.31 -0.05 -4.77
N THR A 35 16.61 1.24 -4.91
CA THR A 35 17.99 1.76 -4.83
C THR A 35 18.33 2.26 -3.44
N GLY A 36 17.42 2.97 -2.78
CA GLY A 36 17.68 3.50 -1.45
C GLY A 36 16.62 4.47 -0.95
N LYS A 37 16.62 4.68 0.35
CA LYS A 37 15.63 5.48 1.06
C LYS A 37 15.58 6.93 0.59
N GLU A 38 16.70 7.65 0.59
CA GLU A 38 16.73 9.07 0.25
C GLU A 38 16.27 9.36 -1.18
N VAL A 39 16.73 8.56 -2.15
CA VAL A 39 16.33 8.72 -3.55
C VAL A 39 14.84 8.43 -3.74
N SER A 40 14.29 7.49 -2.98
CA SER A 40 12.85 7.19 -2.98
C SER A 40 12.03 8.33 -2.39
N ILE A 41 12.44 8.90 -1.26
CA ILE A 41 11.79 10.06 -0.64
C ILE A 41 11.78 11.25 -1.61
N ASN A 42 12.91 11.58 -2.20
CA ASN A 42 13.03 12.66 -3.19
C ASN A 42 12.10 12.43 -4.38
N MET A 43 11.98 11.18 -4.85
CA MET A 43 11.10 10.82 -5.96
C MET A 43 9.62 11.09 -5.61
N VAL A 44 9.18 10.69 -4.43
CA VAL A 44 7.82 10.97 -3.93
C VAL A 44 7.58 12.47 -3.76
N GLU A 45 8.50 13.19 -3.11
CA GLU A 45 8.37 14.64 -2.90
C GLU A 45 8.20 15.40 -4.20
N GLN A 46 9.02 15.06 -5.20
CA GLN A 46 9.06 15.78 -6.48
C GLN A 46 7.95 15.39 -7.45
N ASN A 47 7.49 14.14 -7.43
CA ASN A 47 6.63 13.62 -8.49
C ASN A 47 5.22 13.24 -8.04
N MET A 48 4.96 13.04 -6.75
CA MET A 48 3.59 12.82 -6.26
C MET A 48 2.85 14.16 -6.11
N ALA A 49 1.60 14.20 -6.57
CA ALA A 49 0.71 15.34 -6.32
C ALA A 49 0.46 15.51 -4.80
N ASP A 50 0.16 16.72 -4.36
CA ASP A 50 -0.06 16.96 -2.93
C ASP A 50 -1.30 16.24 -2.38
N ASP A 51 -2.31 16.04 -3.24
CA ASP A 51 -3.51 15.23 -3.00
C ASP A 51 -3.38 13.78 -3.48
N GLY A 52 -2.17 13.38 -3.89
CA GLY A 52 -1.89 12.03 -4.36
C GLY A 52 -2.01 10.96 -3.26
N VAL A 53 -2.37 9.75 -3.66
CA VAL A 53 -2.56 8.62 -2.76
C VAL A 53 -1.77 7.38 -3.19
N SER A 54 -1.26 6.64 -2.22
CA SER A 54 -0.78 5.27 -2.40
C SER A 54 -1.86 4.30 -1.97
N VAL A 55 -2.31 3.47 -2.92
CA VAL A 55 -3.37 2.48 -2.69
C VAL A 55 -2.75 1.20 -2.16
N GLN A 56 -3.23 0.75 -1.01
CA GLN A 56 -2.76 -0.45 -0.35
C GLN A 56 -3.47 -1.70 -0.90
N GLY A 57 -2.82 -2.86 -0.81
CA GLY A 57 -3.44 -4.13 -1.14
C GLY A 57 -4.72 -4.37 -0.34
N ARG A 58 -5.73 -4.97 -0.97
CA ARG A 58 -6.98 -5.33 -0.27
C ARG A 58 -6.75 -6.53 0.63
N TYR A 59 -7.38 -6.49 1.80
CA TYR A 59 -7.35 -7.60 2.75
C TYR A 59 -8.70 -7.76 3.45
N VAL A 60 -8.92 -8.94 4.05
CA VAL A 60 -10.07 -9.19 4.90
C VAL A 60 -9.71 -8.82 6.33
N GLY A 61 -10.45 -7.89 6.93
CA GLY A 61 -10.15 -7.39 8.26
C GLY A 61 -11.11 -6.29 8.69
N PHE A 62 -10.67 -5.46 9.61
CA PHE A 62 -11.48 -4.41 10.23
C PHE A 62 -11.10 -3.00 9.76
N GLY A 63 -9.85 -2.77 9.33
CA GLY A 63 -9.39 -1.49 8.84
C GLY A 63 -8.93 -0.52 9.92
N PHE A 64 -8.31 -1.02 10.97
CA PHE A 64 -7.57 -0.23 11.94
C PHE A 64 -6.12 -0.70 12.04
N ASN A 65 -5.25 0.13 12.59
CA ASN A 65 -3.90 -0.26 12.98
C ASN A 65 -3.55 0.23 14.38
N TRP A 66 -2.51 -0.37 14.95
CA TRP A 66 -1.92 -0.05 16.25
C TRP A 66 -0.43 -0.36 16.19
N ASP A 67 0.36 0.17 17.13
CA ASP A 67 1.79 -0.10 17.20
C ASP A 67 2.08 -1.25 18.18
N PRO A 68 2.49 -2.43 17.71
CA PRO A 68 2.76 -3.58 18.59
C PRO A 68 3.95 -3.38 19.53
N ARG A 69 4.79 -2.36 19.33
CA ARG A 69 5.92 -2.04 20.20
C ARG A 69 5.49 -1.35 21.51
N GLU A 70 4.29 -0.80 21.56
CA GLU A 70 3.79 -0.08 22.72
C GLU A 70 3.23 -0.98 23.84
N ASN A 71 3.29 -2.31 23.69
CA ASN A 71 2.76 -3.29 24.67
C ASN A 71 1.27 -3.14 25.01
N GLU A 72 0.55 -2.25 24.33
CA GLU A 72 -0.89 -2.05 24.44
C GLU A 72 -1.48 -1.91 23.03
N MET A 73 -2.75 -2.27 22.87
CA MET A 73 -3.43 -2.17 21.58
C MET A 73 -4.25 -0.88 21.51
N ARG A 74 -3.56 0.24 21.37
CA ARG A 74 -4.15 1.55 21.17
C ARG A 74 -4.28 1.86 19.68
N ILE A 75 -5.49 2.25 19.27
CA ILE A 75 -5.77 2.55 17.86
C ILE A 75 -5.01 3.81 17.44
N GLY A 76 -4.08 3.64 16.52
CA GLY A 76 -3.31 4.73 15.90
C GLY A 76 -3.97 5.27 14.63
N ARG A 77 -4.73 4.44 13.91
CA ARG A 77 -5.44 4.84 12.69
C ARG A 77 -6.66 3.97 12.43
N VAL A 78 -7.70 4.58 11.88
CA VAL A 78 -8.87 3.92 11.29
C VAL A 78 -8.90 4.24 9.79
N THR A 79 -9.03 3.22 8.96
CA THR A 79 -9.14 3.37 7.50
C THR A 79 -10.55 3.85 7.15
N PRO A 80 -10.71 4.95 6.42
CA PRO A 80 -12.02 5.42 5.99
C PRO A 80 -12.78 4.37 5.17
N ASN A 81 -14.08 4.30 5.34
CA ASN A 81 -14.99 3.34 4.69
C ASN A 81 -14.66 1.87 4.99
N SER A 82 -13.91 1.58 6.05
CA SER A 82 -13.65 0.23 6.53
C SER A 82 -14.70 -0.21 7.55
N PRO A 83 -14.78 -1.51 7.91
CA PRO A 83 -15.66 -1.98 9.00
C PRO A 83 -15.44 -1.28 10.34
N ALA A 84 -14.24 -0.83 10.64
CA ALA A 84 -13.94 -0.09 11.87
C ALA A 84 -14.39 1.37 11.82
N ASP A 85 -14.59 1.92 10.62
CA ASP A 85 -15.01 3.31 10.44
C ASP A 85 -16.41 3.53 11.04
N GLY A 86 -16.54 4.55 11.88
CA GLY A 86 -17.76 4.82 12.65
C GLY A 86 -17.96 3.95 13.91
N VAL A 87 -17.15 2.91 14.13
CA VAL A 87 -17.17 2.08 15.33
C VAL A 87 -16.00 2.41 16.26
N LEU A 88 -14.78 2.43 15.71
CA LEU A 88 -13.54 2.75 16.41
C LEU A 88 -13.10 4.20 16.13
N GLN A 89 -12.32 4.73 17.05
CA GLN A 89 -11.68 6.04 16.95
C GLN A 89 -10.19 5.93 17.28
N VAL A 90 -9.39 6.84 16.73
CA VAL A 90 -7.98 6.98 17.12
C VAL A 90 -7.91 7.27 18.62
N GLY A 91 -7.05 6.56 19.32
CA GLY A 91 -6.89 6.64 20.77
C GLY A 91 -7.71 5.59 21.57
N ASP A 92 -8.68 4.90 20.98
CA ASP A 92 -9.34 3.77 21.64
C ASP A 92 -8.32 2.71 22.04
N LEU A 93 -8.45 2.18 23.25
CA LEU A 93 -7.59 1.12 23.77
C LEU A 93 -8.39 -0.19 23.89
N PHE A 94 -7.98 -1.23 23.19
CA PHE A 94 -8.58 -2.55 23.36
C PHE A 94 -8.18 -3.15 24.70
N LEU A 95 -9.17 -3.56 25.49
CA LEU A 95 -8.99 -4.23 26.78
C LEU A 95 -9.22 -5.74 26.67
N GLU A 96 -10.22 -6.14 25.86
CA GLU A 96 -10.62 -7.54 25.67
C GLU A 96 -11.18 -7.75 24.26
N VAL A 97 -10.92 -8.92 23.66
CA VAL A 97 -11.49 -9.34 22.37
C VAL A 97 -11.95 -10.78 22.50
N GLU A 98 -13.24 -11.05 22.26
CA GLU A 98 -13.86 -12.38 22.40
C GLU A 98 -13.52 -13.07 23.74
N GLY A 99 -13.55 -12.34 24.85
CA GLY A 99 -13.21 -12.86 26.18
C GLY A 99 -11.71 -13.01 26.44
N ILE A 100 -10.84 -12.69 25.47
CA ILE A 100 -9.39 -12.75 25.63
C ILE A 100 -8.88 -11.37 26.03
N LYS A 101 -8.28 -11.27 27.22
CA LYS A 101 -7.65 -10.02 27.68
C LYS A 101 -6.52 -9.61 26.75
N VAL A 102 -6.51 -8.35 26.34
CA VAL A 102 -5.44 -7.78 25.51
C VAL A 102 -4.21 -7.55 26.37
N SER A 103 -3.13 -8.25 26.01
CA SER A 103 -1.80 -8.10 26.63
C SER A 103 -0.74 -8.63 25.67
N PRO A 104 0.53 -8.26 25.82
CA PRO A 104 1.61 -8.73 24.93
C PRO A 104 1.63 -10.26 24.76
N GLU A 105 1.38 -11.03 25.81
CA GLU A 105 1.39 -12.50 25.77
C GLU A 105 0.20 -13.08 24.98
N ASN A 106 -0.83 -12.28 24.76
CA ASN A 106 -2.08 -12.69 24.09
C ASN A 106 -2.24 -12.10 22.70
N PHE A 107 -1.41 -11.14 22.24
CA PHE A 107 -1.56 -10.50 20.94
C PHE A 107 -1.69 -11.50 19.77
N GLY A 108 -0.87 -12.55 19.77
CA GLY A 108 -0.93 -13.59 18.74
C GLY A 108 -2.14 -14.54 18.84
N LYS A 109 -2.94 -14.47 19.91
CA LYS A 109 -4.12 -15.31 20.15
C LYS A 109 -5.43 -14.58 19.85
N LEU A 110 -5.38 -13.26 19.65
CA LEU A 110 -6.57 -12.46 19.41
C LEU A 110 -7.20 -12.85 18.07
N PRO A 111 -8.51 -13.08 18.00
CA PRO A 111 -9.17 -13.63 16.81
C PRO A 111 -9.45 -12.56 15.75
N PHE A 112 -8.42 -11.81 15.35
CA PHE A 112 -8.55 -10.79 14.29
C PHE A 112 -8.58 -11.36 12.88
N ARG A 113 -8.15 -12.62 12.70
CA ARG A 113 -8.24 -13.33 11.41
C ARG A 113 -9.56 -14.09 11.33
N GLY A 114 -10.10 -14.24 10.13
CA GLY A 114 -11.34 -14.98 9.89
C GLY A 114 -11.95 -14.63 8.52
N LEU A 115 -13.19 -15.07 8.30
CA LEU A 115 -13.89 -14.88 7.04
C LEU A 115 -14.63 -13.54 6.99
N PRO A 116 -14.88 -12.99 5.77
CA PRO A 116 -15.74 -11.82 5.63
C PRO A 116 -17.13 -12.08 6.22
N GLY A 117 -17.67 -11.09 6.94
CA GLY A 117 -18.98 -11.16 7.59
C GLY A 117 -18.95 -11.73 9.00
N GLU A 118 -17.89 -12.42 9.41
CA GLU A 118 -17.76 -12.86 10.80
C GLU A 118 -17.54 -11.66 11.72
N THR A 119 -18.27 -11.63 12.82
CA THR A 119 -18.26 -10.55 13.80
C THR A 119 -17.38 -10.90 14.97
N ILE A 120 -16.67 -9.94 15.54
CA ILE A 120 -16.03 -10.03 16.84
C ILE A 120 -16.65 -9.03 17.82
N GLY A 121 -16.75 -9.46 19.10
CA GLY A 121 -17.04 -8.60 20.22
C GLY A 121 -15.75 -8.14 20.90
N ALA A 122 -15.70 -6.91 21.37
CA ALA A 122 -14.57 -6.41 22.12
C ALA A 122 -15.00 -5.40 23.19
N VAL A 123 -14.18 -5.27 24.22
CA VAL A 123 -14.27 -4.19 25.23
C VAL A 123 -13.13 -3.24 24.95
N ILE A 124 -13.46 -1.96 24.80
CA ILE A 124 -12.49 -0.88 24.62
C ILE A 124 -12.60 0.16 25.73
N ASP A 125 -11.53 0.86 26.00
CA ASP A 125 -11.53 2.13 26.74
C ASP A 125 -11.48 3.29 25.75
N ARG A 126 -12.47 4.15 25.80
CA ARG A 126 -12.53 5.41 25.04
C ARG A 126 -12.51 6.57 26.04
N SER A 127 -11.37 7.24 26.15
CA SER A 127 -11.20 8.39 27.03
C SER A 127 -11.57 8.12 28.51
N GLY A 128 -11.23 6.92 29.05
CA GLY A 128 -11.51 6.51 30.42
C GLY A 128 -12.89 5.85 30.61
N GLN A 129 -13.66 5.70 29.54
CA GLN A 129 -14.96 5.00 29.57
C GLN A 129 -14.86 3.65 28.85
N GLN A 130 -15.12 2.57 29.59
CA GLN A 130 -15.21 1.25 29.01
C GLN A 130 -16.54 1.07 28.27
N MET A 131 -16.47 0.45 27.09
CA MET A 131 -17.64 0.16 26.28
C MET A 131 -17.47 -1.14 25.50
N GLU A 132 -18.56 -1.85 25.31
CA GLU A 132 -18.63 -3.01 24.43
C GLU A 132 -18.87 -2.55 23.00
N ILE A 133 -18.15 -3.16 22.07
CA ILE A 133 -18.32 -2.93 20.63
C ILE A 133 -18.43 -4.26 19.89
N SER A 134 -18.98 -4.20 18.70
CA SER A 134 -19.06 -5.34 17.78
C SER A 134 -18.75 -4.88 16.38
N ILE A 135 -17.82 -5.59 15.70
CA ILE A 135 -17.37 -5.25 14.36
C ILE A 135 -17.35 -6.52 13.50
N ALA A 136 -18.00 -6.48 12.34
CA ALA A 136 -17.91 -7.55 11.34
C ALA A 136 -16.68 -7.34 10.45
N ARG A 137 -15.99 -8.43 10.10
CA ARG A 137 -14.89 -8.38 9.12
C ARG A 137 -15.42 -8.03 7.74
N GLY A 138 -14.70 -7.21 7.00
CA GLY A 138 -15.03 -6.87 5.63
C GLY A 138 -13.78 -6.81 4.75
N THR A 139 -13.97 -6.50 3.48
CA THR A 139 -12.86 -6.18 2.60
C THR A 139 -12.42 -4.75 2.85
N VAL A 140 -11.17 -4.58 3.25
CA VAL A 140 -10.54 -3.28 3.49
C VAL A 140 -9.67 -2.93 2.29
N ARG A 141 -9.79 -1.70 1.78
CA ARG A 141 -8.87 -1.07 0.83
C ARG A 141 -8.38 0.21 1.47
N GLY A 142 -7.13 0.23 1.89
CA GLY A 142 -6.51 1.43 2.46
C GLY A 142 -5.96 2.34 1.38
N GLU A 143 -6.02 3.64 1.63
CA GLU A 143 -5.29 4.66 0.89
C GLU A 143 -4.49 5.47 1.89
N ILE A 144 -3.24 5.78 1.58
CA ILE A 144 -2.40 6.65 2.37
C ILE A 144 -1.99 7.87 1.54
N THR A 145 -2.08 9.03 2.14
CA THR A 145 -1.76 10.31 1.51
C THR A 145 -0.26 10.45 1.29
N LYS A 146 0.16 11.38 0.41
CA LYS A 146 1.57 11.75 0.22
C LYS A 146 2.30 11.99 1.55
N THR A 147 1.69 12.74 2.47
CA THR A 147 2.27 13.01 3.80
C THR A 147 2.54 11.71 4.56
N GLN A 148 1.55 10.83 4.63
CA GLN A 148 1.70 9.52 5.31
C GLN A 148 2.71 8.61 4.61
N VAL A 149 2.80 8.65 3.27
CA VAL A 149 3.85 7.94 2.52
C VAL A 149 5.23 8.42 2.98
N LEU A 150 5.45 9.72 3.00
CA LEU A 150 6.73 10.31 3.40
C LEU A 150 7.06 10.03 4.89
N GLU A 151 6.09 10.11 5.78
CA GLU A 151 6.25 9.74 7.20
C GLU A 151 6.68 8.28 7.36
N ASN A 152 5.99 7.35 6.68
CA ASN A 152 6.33 5.93 6.70
C ASN A 152 7.73 5.68 6.13
N MET A 153 8.09 6.33 5.02
CA MET A 153 9.42 6.21 4.43
C MET A 153 10.50 6.74 5.36
N ASN A 154 10.27 7.86 6.03
CA ASN A 154 11.22 8.46 6.97
C ASN A 154 11.44 7.60 8.22
N SER A 155 10.45 6.83 8.67
CA SER A 155 10.56 5.93 9.81
C SER A 155 11.24 4.59 9.49
N GLY A 156 11.35 4.21 8.20
CA GLY A 156 11.99 2.97 7.76
C GLY A 156 13.51 2.98 7.94
N ASP A 157 14.11 1.80 8.06
CA ASP A 157 15.57 1.65 8.11
C ASP A 157 16.20 1.84 6.73
N ALA A 158 17.23 2.67 6.64
CA ALA A 158 17.91 2.96 5.38
C ALA A 158 18.82 1.81 4.91
N GLU A 159 19.34 0.98 5.82
CA GLU A 159 20.26 -0.10 5.50
C GLU A 159 19.56 -1.28 4.85
N SER A 160 18.32 -1.57 5.24
CA SER A 160 17.50 -2.64 4.67
C SER A 160 16.82 -2.26 3.35
N TRP A 161 16.83 -0.96 2.97
CA TRP A 161 16.10 -0.45 1.83
C TRP A 161 16.53 -1.00 0.46
N PRO A 162 17.84 -1.06 0.14
CA PRO A 162 18.28 -1.47 -1.19
C PRO A 162 17.97 -2.94 -1.48
N ALA A 163 17.40 -3.20 -2.66
CA ALA A 163 17.27 -4.57 -3.14
C ALA A 163 18.67 -5.17 -3.49
N LYS A 164 18.88 -6.45 -3.21
CA LYS A 164 20.11 -7.18 -3.60
C LYS A 164 20.27 -7.27 -5.12
N LYS A 165 19.13 -7.43 -5.83
CA LYS A 165 19.06 -7.43 -7.30
C LYS A 165 17.74 -6.81 -7.71
N PHE A 166 17.78 -6.05 -8.79
CA PHE A 166 16.61 -5.36 -9.33
C PHE A 166 16.70 -5.21 -10.84
N ARG A 167 15.59 -5.31 -11.53
CA ARG A 167 15.45 -4.96 -12.95
C ARG A 167 14.01 -4.61 -13.28
N ILE A 168 13.82 -3.64 -14.16
CA ILE A 168 12.55 -3.42 -14.87
C ILE A 168 12.48 -4.44 -16.01
N ILE A 169 11.34 -5.10 -16.14
CA ILE A 169 11.07 -6.09 -17.19
C ILE A 169 10.36 -5.42 -18.35
N GLU A 170 9.32 -4.63 -18.05
CA GLU A 170 8.45 -4.05 -19.05
C GLU A 170 7.78 -2.79 -18.50
N VAL A 171 7.54 -1.83 -19.40
CA VAL A 171 6.76 -0.61 -19.11
C VAL A 171 5.69 -0.49 -20.17
N LEU A 172 4.44 -0.34 -19.75
CA LEU A 172 3.30 -0.16 -20.62
C LEU A 172 2.53 1.08 -20.19
N SER A 173 2.11 1.88 -21.16
CA SER A 173 1.29 3.06 -20.89
C SER A 173 0.04 3.10 -21.76
N LYS A 174 -1.01 3.68 -21.21
CA LYS A 174 -2.23 4.05 -21.93
C LYS A 174 -2.84 5.28 -21.28
N ASP A 175 -3.05 6.29 -22.08
CA ASP A 175 -3.56 7.59 -21.63
C ASP A 175 -2.65 8.17 -20.53
N ASN A 176 -3.19 8.45 -19.36
CA ASN A 176 -2.46 8.93 -18.18
C ASN A 176 -2.05 7.82 -17.20
N ILE A 177 -2.13 6.55 -17.59
CA ILE A 177 -1.79 5.40 -16.76
C ILE A 177 -0.51 4.75 -17.26
N VAL A 178 0.41 4.42 -16.35
CA VAL A 178 1.63 3.66 -16.62
C VAL A 178 1.70 2.44 -15.71
N TYR A 179 2.06 1.30 -16.28
CA TYR A 179 2.36 0.06 -15.56
C TYR A 179 3.84 -0.26 -15.73
N VAL A 180 4.51 -0.54 -14.63
CA VAL A 180 5.90 -0.98 -14.60
C VAL A 180 5.95 -2.37 -14.00
N LEU A 181 6.33 -3.37 -14.80
CA LEU A 181 6.64 -4.71 -14.33
C LEU A 181 8.11 -4.75 -13.92
N SER A 182 8.37 -5.10 -12.69
CA SER A 182 9.72 -5.24 -12.14
C SER A 182 9.94 -6.60 -11.50
N HIS A 183 11.20 -6.99 -11.33
CA HIS A 183 11.63 -8.17 -10.58
C HIS A 183 12.74 -7.76 -9.64
N ALA A 184 12.61 -8.12 -8.37
CA ALA A 184 13.59 -7.83 -7.34
C ALA A 184 13.92 -9.05 -6.49
N THR A 185 15.12 -9.07 -5.92
CA THR A 185 15.51 -9.96 -4.82
C THR A 185 15.78 -9.06 -3.61
N GLN A 186 15.10 -9.32 -2.51
CA GLN A 186 15.18 -8.55 -1.26
C GLN A 186 15.37 -9.52 -0.09
N THR A 187 15.68 -8.99 1.09
CA THR A 187 15.71 -9.74 2.34
C THR A 187 14.49 -9.38 3.17
N ASP A 188 13.85 -10.37 3.76
CA ASP A 188 12.83 -10.16 4.80
C ASP A 188 13.56 -9.95 6.13
N ASP A 189 13.48 -8.73 6.68
CA ASP A 189 14.21 -8.33 7.90
C ASP A 189 13.73 -9.05 9.17
N MET A 190 12.54 -9.65 9.15
CA MET A 190 12.00 -10.37 10.30
C MET A 190 12.59 -11.78 10.46
N VAL A 191 12.91 -12.42 9.34
CA VAL A 191 13.38 -13.81 9.31
C VAL A 191 14.77 -13.97 8.69
N ASP A 192 15.37 -12.89 8.21
CA ASP A 192 16.69 -12.84 7.53
C ASP A 192 16.79 -13.84 6.36
N LEU A 193 15.72 -13.93 5.57
CA LEU A 193 15.66 -14.79 4.40
C LEU A 193 15.49 -13.96 3.12
N ASP A 194 16.21 -14.36 2.08
CA ASP A 194 16.07 -13.76 0.76
C ASP A 194 14.80 -14.28 0.09
N PHE A 195 14.07 -13.38 -0.53
CA PHE A 195 12.97 -13.70 -1.41
C PHE A 195 13.07 -12.95 -2.73
N MET A 196 12.42 -13.46 -3.75
CA MET A 196 12.28 -12.80 -5.05
C MET A 196 10.80 -12.69 -5.43
N ALA A 197 10.45 -11.59 -6.09
CA ALA A 197 9.10 -11.41 -6.58
C ALA A 197 9.04 -10.55 -7.84
N TYR A 198 8.02 -10.80 -8.65
CA TYR A 198 7.54 -9.84 -9.65
C TYR A 198 6.56 -8.89 -8.99
N THR A 199 6.67 -7.61 -9.34
CA THR A 199 5.75 -6.57 -8.90
C THR A 199 5.30 -5.75 -10.11
N VAL A 200 4.00 -5.53 -10.22
CA VAL A 200 3.43 -4.54 -11.13
C VAL A 200 3.09 -3.30 -10.33
N THR A 201 3.76 -2.19 -10.63
CA THR A 201 3.40 -0.88 -10.06
C THR A 201 2.58 -0.11 -11.10
N ARG A 202 1.36 0.28 -10.71
CA ARG A 202 0.47 1.11 -11.51
C ARG A 202 0.55 2.54 -11.03
N PHE A 203 0.74 3.46 -11.96
CA PHE A 203 0.73 4.90 -11.75
C PHE A 203 -0.41 5.54 -12.51
N MET A 204 -1.08 6.51 -11.93
CA MET A 204 -2.00 7.41 -12.61
C MET A 204 -1.48 8.84 -12.45
N PHE A 205 -1.41 9.56 -13.56
CA PHE A 205 -0.86 10.91 -13.64
C PHE A 205 -1.97 11.93 -13.86
N ASN A 206 -1.81 13.14 -13.35
CA ASN A 206 -2.62 14.28 -13.74
C ASN A 206 -2.04 15.02 -14.96
N GLU A 207 -2.74 16.03 -15.43
CA GLU A 207 -2.33 16.84 -16.60
C GLU A 207 -0.99 17.57 -16.40
N ASN A 208 -0.58 17.79 -15.15
CA ASN A 208 0.72 18.39 -14.81
C ASN A 208 1.87 17.36 -14.74
N GLY A 209 1.62 16.09 -15.07
CA GLY A 209 2.59 15.01 -15.01
C GLY A 209 2.99 14.62 -13.57
N LYS A 210 2.10 14.84 -12.58
CA LYS A 210 2.28 14.37 -11.21
C LYS A 210 1.48 13.11 -10.97
N VAL A 211 2.02 12.20 -10.17
CA VAL A 211 1.36 10.96 -9.75
C VAL A 211 0.25 11.29 -8.76
N VAL A 212 -0.99 10.99 -9.12
CA VAL A 212 -2.18 11.14 -8.26
C VAL A 212 -2.58 9.83 -7.60
N GLU A 213 -2.20 8.69 -8.18
CA GLU A 213 -2.42 7.38 -7.59
C GLU A 213 -1.25 6.45 -7.92
N VAL A 214 -0.75 5.72 -6.93
CA VAL A 214 0.18 4.63 -7.10
C VAL A 214 -0.32 3.39 -6.37
N ALA A 215 -0.22 2.22 -7.00
CA ALA A 215 -0.64 0.94 -6.43
C ALA A 215 0.30 -0.18 -6.87
N ASN A 216 0.58 -1.13 -5.96
CA ASN A 216 1.39 -2.31 -6.26
C ASN A 216 0.53 -3.58 -6.25
N LEU A 217 0.86 -4.49 -7.17
CA LEU A 217 0.42 -5.89 -7.16
C LEU A 217 1.69 -6.76 -7.20
N THR A 218 1.88 -7.57 -6.19
CA THR A 218 3.05 -8.46 -6.07
C THR A 218 2.63 -9.90 -5.83
N GLU A 219 3.59 -10.82 -5.90
CA GLU A 219 3.41 -12.25 -5.65
C GLU A 219 3.40 -12.57 -4.15
N ASP A 220 2.55 -11.89 -3.37
CA ASP A 220 2.53 -11.94 -1.89
C ASP A 220 2.55 -13.36 -1.33
N ARG A 221 1.75 -14.26 -1.91
CA ARG A 221 1.72 -15.66 -1.47
C ARG A 221 3.07 -16.35 -1.68
N PHE A 222 3.70 -16.14 -2.84
CA PHE A 222 4.97 -16.73 -3.16
C PHE A 222 6.10 -16.18 -2.27
N VAL A 223 6.05 -14.89 -1.95
CA VAL A 223 6.96 -14.27 -0.96
C VAL A 223 6.83 -14.94 0.40
N LEU A 224 5.60 -15.10 0.92
CA LEU A 224 5.35 -15.77 2.19
C LEU A 224 5.88 -17.22 2.21
N GLU A 225 5.69 -17.98 1.12
CA GLU A 225 6.20 -19.35 1.00
C GLU A 225 7.74 -19.38 1.02
N GLN A 226 8.42 -18.43 0.37
CA GLN A 226 9.88 -18.31 0.37
C GLN A 226 10.45 -17.95 1.75
N THR A 227 9.73 -17.16 2.54
CA THR A 227 10.14 -16.71 3.89
C THR A 227 9.65 -17.65 5.01
N GLY A 228 9.21 -18.87 4.66
CA GLY A 228 8.93 -19.94 5.59
C GLY A 228 7.52 -19.92 6.20
N TYR A 229 6.63 -19.03 5.75
CA TYR A 229 5.24 -19.03 6.20
C TYR A 229 4.45 -20.19 5.56
N THR A 230 3.67 -20.89 6.36
CA THR A 230 2.74 -21.93 5.91
C THR A 230 1.33 -21.35 5.81
N ILE A 231 0.76 -21.38 4.62
CA ILE A 231 -0.64 -20.98 4.41
C ILE A 231 -1.51 -22.20 4.65
N THR A 232 -2.20 -22.24 5.80
CA THR A 232 -3.15 -23.32 6.15
C THR A 232 -4.59 -22.82 5.96
N ARG A 233 -5.49 -23.77 5.64
CA ARG A 233 -6.95 -23.55 5.69
C ARG A 233 -7.47 -23.70 7.10
#